data_c37511b9f1eb69373860a6f98ccab125
#
_entry.id   c37511b9f1eb69373860a6f98ccab125
#
_cell.length_a   1.000
_cell.length_b   1.000
_cell.length_c   1.000
_cell.angle_alpha   90.00
_cell.angle_beta   90.00
_cell.angle_gamma   90.00
#
_symmetry.space_group_name_H-M   'P 1'
#
loop_
_entity.id
_entity.type
_entity.pdbx_description
1 polymer ?
#
loop_
_entity_poly.entity_id
_entity_poly.type
_entity_poly.pdbx_seq_one_letter_code
_entity_poly.pdbx_strand_id
1 'polypeptide(L)'
;MDLKKPLTFDEQLDKLIAHGMIVADREKAKDILKRVNYYRFTGYALQFRQEPSDSDYIEGITFETVYHLYKVDEILRDTFRRYIEKAEVYYRTQIASVSYTHLTLPTICSV
;
A
#
# COMPACT_ATOMS: atom_id res chain seq x y z
N MET A 1 23.02 -15.21 -18.74
CA MET A 1 22.16 -14.95 -17.59
C MET A 1 20.72 -14.91 -18.06
N ASP A 2 19.97 -15.90 -17.67
CA ASP A 2 18.61 -16.00 -18.17
C ASP A 2 17.69 -15.11 -17.35
N LEU A 3 17.25 -14.03 -17.96
CA LEU A 3 16.23 -13.18 -17.37
C LEU A 3 14.91 -13.95 -17.41
N LYS A 4 14.29 -14.10 -16.25
CA LYS A 4 12.96 -14.71 -16.17
C LYS A 4 11.99 -13.85 -16.98
N LYS A 5 11.29 -14.50 -17.91
CA LYS A 5 10.24 -13.80 -18.66
C LYS A 5 9.15 -13.35 -17.68
N PRO A 6 8.60 -12.15 -17.86
CA PRO A 6 7.47 -11.74 -17.04
C PRO A 6 6.30 -12.70 -17.23
N LEU A 7 5.66 -13.05 -16.12
CA LEU A 7 4.50 -13.94 -16.15
C LEU A 7 3.29 -13.20 -16.73
N THR A 8 2.49 -13.93 -17.52
CA THR A 8 1.20 -13.40 -17.95
C THR A 8 0.24 -13.38 -16.75
N PHE A 9 -0.87 -12.67 -16.88
CA PHE A 9 -1.87 -12.61 -15.80
C PHE A 9 -2.46 -13.98 -15.50
N ASP A 10 -2.65 -14.82 -16.53
CA ASP A 10 -3.10 -16.20 -16.33
C ASP A 10 -2.09 -17.03 -15.57
N GLU A 11 -0.81 -16.91 -15.91
CA GLU A 11 0.27 -17.61 -15.22
C GLU A 11 0.39 -17.15 -13.78
N GLN A 12 0.22 -15.85 -13.51
CA GLN A 12 0.22 -15.30 -12.18
C GLN A 12 -0.90 -15.90 -11.32
N LEU A 13 -2.11 -15.99 -11.89
CA LEU A 13 -3.24 -16.61 -11.21
C LEU A 13 -3.01 -18.10 -10.97
N ASP A 14 -2.49 -18.81 -11.98
CA ASP A 14 -2.17 -20.22 -11.82
C ASP A 14 -1.18 -20.45 -10.70
N LYS A 15 -0.20 -19.59 -10.57
CA LYS A 15 0.79 -19.66 -9.50
C LYS A 15 0.16 -19.44 -8.12
N LEU A 16 -0.74 -18.47 -8.00
CA LEU A 16 -1.46 -18.21 -6.76
C LEU A 16 -2.34 -19.40 -6.37
N ILE A 17 -3.04 -19.98 -7.34
CA ILE A 17 -3.89 -21.15 -7.12
C ILE A 17 -3.04 -22.36 -6.73
N ALA A 18 -1.89 -22.54 -7.38
CA ALA A 18 -0.98 -23.63 -7.06
C ALA A 18 -0.47 -23.57 -5.62
N HIS A 19 -0.36 -22.37 -5.05
CA HIS A 19 0.05 -22.18 -3.66
C HIS A 19 -1.13 -22.22 -2.68
N GLY A 20 -2.34 -22.54 -3.14
CA GLY A 20 -3.48 -22.75 -2.28
C GLY A 20 -4.47 -21.59 -2.16
N MET A 21 -4.26 -20.51 -2.90
CA MET A 21 -5.20 -19.39 -2.89
C MET A 21 -6.47 -19.74 -3.67
N ILE A 22 -7.62 -19.42 -3.11
CA ILE A 22 -8.91 -19.65 -3.73
C ILE A 22 -9.28 -18.45 -4.59
N VAL A 23 -9.50 -18.68 -5.88
CA VAL A 23 -9.92 -17.63 -6.82
C VAL A 23 -11.31 -18.01 -7.34
N ALA A 24 -12.33 -17.30 -6.88
CA ALA A 24 -13.72 -17.58 -7.24
C ALA A 24 -14.04 -17.10 -8.67
N ASP A 25 -13.56 -15.91 -9.03
CA ASP A 25 -13.77 -15.31 -10.34
C ASP A 25 -12.43 -14.98 -10.99
N ARG A 26 -12.03 -15.81 -11.93
CA ARG A 26 -10.74 -15.69 -12.60
C ARG A 26 -10.63 -14.40 -13.43
N GLU A 27 -11.70 -14.03 -14.12
CA GLU A 27 -11.70 -12.83 -14.96
C GLU A 27 -11.59 -11.55 -14.12
N LYS A 28 -12.32 -11.49 -13.02
CA LYS A 28 -12.26 -10.37 -12.09
C LYS A 28 -10.88 -10.27 -11.45
N ALA A 29 -10.29 -11.42 -11.08
CA ALA A 29 -8.95 -11.47 -10.53
C ALA A 29 -7.91 -10.97 -11.52
N LYS A 30 -8.04 -11.34 -12.80
CA LYS A 30 -7.14 -10.85 -13.85
C LYS A 30 -7.24 -9.33 -14.01
N ASP A 31 -8.44 -8.78 -13.99
CA ASP A 31 -8.65 -7.33 -14.07
C ASP A 31 -8.02 -6.61 -12.89
N ILE A 32 -8.12 -7.19 -11.71
CA ILE A 32 -7.49 -6.66 -10.51
C ILE A 32 -5.97 -6.69 -10.65
N LEU A 33 -5.40 -7.78 -11.13
CA LEU A 33 -3.95 -7.90 -11.34
C LEU A 33 -3.42 -6.94 -12.38
N LYS A 34 -4.25 -6.56 -13.36
CA LYS A 34 -3.87 -5.52 -14.33
C LYS A 34 -3.71 -4.15 -13.69
N ARG A 35 -4.51 -3.86 -12.67
CA ARG A 35 -4.48 -2.58 -11.95
C ARG A 35 -3.49 -2.59 -10.80
N VAL A 36 -3.34 -3.75 -10.15
CA VAL A 36 -2.44 -3.94 -9.02
C VAL A 36 -1.27 -4.79 -9.50
N ASN A 37 -0.04 -4.33 -9.26
CA ASN A 37 1.13 -5.10 -9.63
C ASN A 37 1.12 -6.44 -8.86
N TYR A 38 1.41 -7.55 -9.57
CA TYR A 38 1.46 -8.88 -9.00
C TYR A 38 2.38 -8.95 -7.76
N TYR A 39 3.56 -8.36 -7.84
CA TYR A 39 4.50 -8.37 -6.72
C TYR A 39 3.97 -7.61 -5.52
N ARG A 40 3.24 -6.55 -5.76
CA ARG A 40 2.59 -5.78 -4.71
C ARG A 40 1.47 -6.59 -4.06
N PHE A 41 0.67 -7.25 -4.88
CA PHE A 41 -0.40 -8.14 -4.42
C PHE A 41 0.17 -9.28 -3.57
N THR A 42 1.22 -9.96 -4.05
CA THR A 42 1.84 -11.06 -3.32
C THR A 42 2.49 -10.58 -2.03
N GLY A 43 2.95 -9.33 -1.98
CA GLY A 43 3.45 -8.71 -0.75
C GLY A 43 2.39 -8.71 0.36
N TYR A 44 1.15 -8.37 0.04
CA TYR A 44 0.05 -8.43 1.01
C TYR A 44 -0.33 -9.86 1.35
N ALA A 45 -0.13 -10.79 0.43
CA ALA A 45 -0.44 -12.20 0.65
C ALA A 45 0.57 -12.92 1.53
N LEU A 46 1.77 -12.36 1.72
CA LEU A 46 2.84 -12.98 2.51
C LEU A 46 2.41 -13.36 3.93
N GLN A 47 1.60 -12.53 4.57
CA GLN A 47 1.16 -12.77 5.94
C GLN A 47 0.22 -13.97 6.05
N PHE A 48 -0.32 -14.44 4.94
CA PHE A 48 -1.23 -15.58 4.90
C PHE A 48 -0.53 -16.89 4.55
N ARG A 49 0.80 -16.91 4.53
CA ARG A 49 1.56 -18.14 4.37
C ARG A 49 1.44 -19.00 5.63
N GLN A 50 1.46 -20.33 5.43
CA GLN A 50 1.41 -21.27 6.55
C GLN A 50 2.60 -21.09 7.48
N GLU A 51 3.80 -20.95 6.90
CA GLU A 51 5.04 -20.70 7.62
C GLU A 51 5.86 -19.65 6.86
N PRO A 52 6.70 -18.86 7.54
CA PRO A 52 7.52 -17.85 6.85
C PRO A 52 8.41 -18.40 5.75
N SER A 53 8.83 -19.66 5.87
CA SER A 53 9.68 -20.34 4.88
C SER A 53 8.88 -21.07 3.80
N ASP A 54 7.57 -21.20 3.99
CA ASP A 54 6.69 -21.90 3.05
C ASP A 54 6.09 -20.91 2.06
N SER A 55 5.94 -21.35 0.83
CA SER A 55 5.30 -20.55 -0.20
C SER A 55 3.79 -20.79 -0.28
N ASP A 56 3.29 -21.82 0.41
CA ASP A 56 1.87 -22.14 0.40
C ASP A 56 1.09 -21.27 1.39
N TYR A 57 -0.11 -20.90 1.00
CA TYR A 57 -0.98 -20.10 1.84
C TYR A 57 -1.76 -20.97 2.81
N ILE A 58 -2.25 -20.36 3.89
CA ILE A 58 -3.12 -21.03 4.83
C ILE A 58 -4.42 -21.43 4.14
N GLU A 59 -5.05 -22.49 4.63
CA GLU A 59 -6.29 -22.99 4.06
C GLU A 59 -7.40 -21.95 4.19
N GLY A 60 -8.19 -21.79 3.13
CA GLY A 60 -9.34 -20.89 3.11
C GLY A 60 -9.04 -19.46 2.71
N ILE A 61 -7.79 -19.12 2.39
CA ILE A 61 -7.47 -17.77 1.91
C ILE A 61 -7.98 -17.58 0.48
N THR A 62 -8.74 -16.51 0.28
CA THR A 62 -9.28 -16.14 -1.02
C THR A 62 -8.53 -14.95 -1.60
N PHE A 63 -8.54 -14.85 -2.93
CA PHE A 63 -7.99 -13.69 -3.64
C PHE A 63 -8.65 -12.39 -3.17
N GLU A 64 -9.96 -12.42 -2.93
CA GLU A 64 -10.73 -11.25 -2.49
C GLU A 64 -10.28 -10.76 -1.13
N THR A 65 -9.95 -11.66 -0.20
CA THR A 65 -9.46 -11.29 1.13
C THR A 65 -8.17 -10.47 1.01
N VAL A 66 -7.23 -10.93 0.20
CA VAL A 66 -5.96 -10.23 -0.03
C VAL A 66 -6.22 -8.89 -0.73
N TYR A 67 -7.13 -8.86 -1.69
CA TYR A 67 -7.48 -7.64 -2.40
C TYR A 67 -8.14 -6.62 -1.46
N HIS A 68 -9.02 -7.06 -0.57
CA HIS A 68 -9.62 -6.19 0.45
C HIS A 68 -8.55 -5.59 1.36
N LEU A 69 -7.58 -6.39 1.77
CA LEU A 69 -6.45 -5.91 2.58
C LEU A 69 -5.69 -4.84 1.82
N TYR A 70 -5.41 -5.06 0.55
CA TYR A 70 -4.77 -4.08 -0.32
C TYR A 70 -5.57 -2.77 -0.36
N LYS A 71 -6.89 -2.88 -0.54
CA LYS A 71 -7.78 -1.71 -0.60
C LYS A 71 -7.81 -0.93 0.72
N VAL A 72 -7.91 -1.64 1.83
CA VAL A 72 -7.88 -1.00 3.16
C VAL A 72 -6.56 -0.27 3.37
N ASP A 73 -5.45 -0.92 3.04
CA ASP A 73 -4.12 -0.31 3.16
C ASP A 73 -4.00 0.94 2.28
N GLU A 74 -4.51 0.89 1.05
CA GLU A 74 -4.51 2.03 0.14
C GLU A 74 -5.32 3.20 0.71
N ILE A 75 -6.52 2.92 1.23
CA ILE A 75 -7.37 3.94 1.86
C ILE A 75 -6.67 4.54 3.08
N LEU A 76 -6.06 3.71 3.92
CA LEU A 76 -5.34 4.17 5.10
C LEU A 76 -4.15 5.05 4.70
N ARG A 77 -3.36 4.64 3.71
CA ARG A 77 -2.23 5.43 3.22
C ARG A 77 -2.66 6.78 2.68
N ASP A 78 -3.72 6.80 1.88
CA ASP A 78 -4.23 8.05 1.32
C ASP A 78 -4.79 8.96 2.41
N THR A 79 -5.46 8.39 3.39
CA THR A 79 -6.00 9.12 4.54
C THR A 79 -4.87 9.72 5.38
N PHE A 80 -3.87 8.91 5.74
CA PHE A 80 -2.72 9.37 6.50
C PHE A 80 -1.93 10.42 5.74
N ARG A 81 -1.71 10.22 4.44
CA ARG A 81 -1.02 11.20 3.60
C ARG A 81 -1.73 12.54 3.62
N ARG A 82 -3.05 12.52 3.51
CA ARG A 82 -3.88 13.73 3.53
C ARG A 82 -3.77 14.47 4.85
N TYR A 83 -3.84 13.73 5.96
CA TYR A 83 -3.70 14.32 7.30
C TYR A 83 -2.28 14.80 7.55
N ILE A 84 -1.27 14.06 7.12
CA ILE A 84 0.13 14.46 7.25
C ILE A 84 0.38 15.74 6.45
N GLU A 85 -0.15 15.86 5.25
CA GLU A 85 -0.03 17.07 4.44
C GLU A 85 -0.70 18.27 5.13
N LYS A 86 -1.90 18.06 5.67
CA LYS A 86 -2.58 19.12 6.44
C LYS A 86 -1.80 19.52 7.69
N ALA A 87 -1.27 18.55 8.40
CA ALA A 87 -0.45 18.80 9.59
C ALA A 87 0.82 19.54 9.21
N GLU A 88 1.47 19.17 8.12
CA GLU A 88 2.67 19.83 7.62
C GLU A 88 2.39 21.29 7.31
N VAL A 89 1.31 21.58 6.57
CA VAL A 89 0.93 22.94 6.24
C VAL A 89 0.59 23.73 7.50
N TYR A 90 -0.15 23.13 8.42
CA TYR A 90 -0.50 23.77 9.71
C TYR A 90 0.75 24.13 10.50
N TYR A 91 1.65 23.18 10.69
CA TYR A 91 2.88 23.41 11.46
C TYR A 91 3.78 24.43 10.77
N ARG A 92 3.88 24.35 9.44
CA ARG A 92 4.67 25.33 8.68
C ARG A 92 4.11 26.72 8.86
N THR A 93 2.80 26.88 8.83
CA THR A 93 2.12 28.15 9.03
C THR A 93 2.34 28.66 10.46
N GLN A 94 2.23 27.79 11.46
CA GLN A 94 2.45 28.14 12.86
C GLN A 94 3.91 28.54 13.12
N ILE A 95 4.86 27.81 12.58
CA ILE A 95 6.28 28.12 12.73
C ILE A 95 6.59 29.46 12.06
N ALA A 96 6.08 29.69 10.87
CA ALA A 96 6.26 30.96 10.17
C ALA A 96 5.68 32.13 10.97
N SER A 97 4.49 31.95 11.54
CA SER A 97 3.83 32.95 12.37
C SER A 97 4.64 33.26 13.62
N VAL A 98 5.14 32.23 14.32
CA VAL A 98 5.97 32.39 15.51
C VAL A 98 7.28 33.09 15.16
N SER A 99 7.95 32.66 14.10
CA SER A 99 9.20 33.27 13.65
C SER A 99 9.01 34.72 13.26
N TYR A 100 7.93 35.01 12.54
CA TYR A 100 7.59 36.38 12.17
C TYR A 100 7.33 37.25 13.44
N THR A 101 6.58 36.73 14.40
CA THR A 101 6.29 37.40 15.63
C THR A 101 7.57 37.66 16.42
N HIS A 102 8.46 36.69 16.52
CA HIS A 102 9.73 36.84 17.21
C HIS A 102 10.65 37.87 16.53
N LEU A 103 10.65 37.91 15.20
CA LEU A 103 11.47 38.87 14.46
C LEU A 103 10.89 40.26 14.47
N THR A 104 9.56 40.36 14.42
CA THR A 104 8.87 41.65 14.32
C THR A 104 8.67 42.36 15.66
N LEU A 105 8.26 41.59 16.68
CA LEU A 105 7.99 42.17 18.01
C LEU A 105 9.21 42.84 18.66
N PRO A 106 10.40 42.17 18.68
CA PRO A 106 11.59 42.83 19.22
C PRO A 106 11.94 44.10 18.48
N THR A 107 11.79 44.09 17.15
CA THR A 107 12.04 45.27 16.33
C THR A 107 11.07 46.39 16.64
N ILE A 108 9.78 46.08 16.79
CA ILE A 108 8.74 47.05 17.16
C ILE A 108 8.99 47.58 18.56
N CYS A 109 9.34 46.72 19.48
CA CYS A 109 9.61 47.11 20.87
C CYS A 109 10.85 47.97 21.02
N SER A 110 11.82 47.80 20.11
CA SER A 110 13.07 48.57 20.17
C SER A 110 12.94 49.94 19.52
N VAL A 111 11.86 50.15 18.79
CA VAL A 111 11.55 51.45 18.20
C VAL A 111 10.79 52.29 19.19
#